data_a4e41351b71113f8453344620831cd22
#
_entry.id   a4e41351b71113f8453344620831cd22
#
_cell.length_a   1.000
_cell.length_b   1.000
_cell.length_c   1.000
_cell.angle_alpha   90.00
_cell.angle_beta   90.00
_cell.angle_gamma   90.00
#
_symmetry.space_group_name_H-M   'P 1'
#
loop_
_entity.id
_entity.type
_entity.pdbx_description
1 polymer ?
#
loop_
_entity_poly.entity_id
_entity_poly.type
_entity_poly.pdbx_seq_one_letter_code
_entity_poly.pdbx_strand_id
1 'polypeptide(L)'
;LRARAGALLLHALAFALLVADPLNTLWYATLYTEAPALLGAWWALLGLAVLALEPRPSRGAWIALLGGCALLGAARVQHLLLPLVFVASAWLVRRARRLPARGALLACLAVALGCIALAVTIQSRHPTLGHANRIDTVFGAVLPAARDPAALRERLGLEPACDELVHTNWYLRRGRD
;
A
#
# COMPACT_ATOMS: atom_id res chain seq x y z
N LEU A 1 -1.07 -4.66 33.95
CA LEU A 1 -0.25 -5.73 33.36
C LEU A 1 -1.10 -6.69 32.52
N ARG A 2 -2.23 -7.25 33.07
CA ARG A 2 -3.09 -8.23 32.35
C ARG A 2 -3.69 -7.70 31.04
N ALA A 3 -4.14 -6.43 31.00
CA ALA A 3 -4.68 -5.82 29.79
C ALA A 3 -3.62 -5.65 28.69
N ARG A 4 -2.35 -5.38 29.05
CA ARG A 4 -1.23 -5.29 28.10
C ARG A 4 -0.86 -6.67 27.53
N ALA A 5 -0.85 -7.70 28.36
CA ALA A 5 -0.59 -9.07 27.92
C ALA A 5 -1.68 -9.55 26.94
N GLY A 6 -2.96 -9.25 27.23
CA GLY A 6 -4.06 -9.58 26.33
C GLY A 6 -3.96 -8.86 24.98
N ALA A 7 -3.61 -7.57 24.99
CA ALA A 7 -3.42 -6.81 23.74
C ALA A 7 -2.23 -7.33 22.93
N LEU A 8 -1.12 -7.71 23.56
CA LEU A 8 0.04 -8.32 22.90
C LEU A 8 -0.30 -9.70 22.31
N LEU A 9 -1.04 -10.51 23.07
CA LEU A 9 -1.48 -11.83 22.59
C LEU A 9 -2.42 -11.69 21.40
N LEU A 10 -3.41 -10.81 21.47
CA LEU A 10 -4.33 -10.54 20.36
C LEU A 10 -3.58 -10.04 19.13
N HIS A 11 -2.60 -9.14 19.31
CA HIS A 11 -1.76 -8.66 18.24
C HIS A 11 -0.92 -9.79 17.62
N ALA A 12 -0.29 -10.63 18.44
CA ALA A 12 0.49 -11.78 17.97
C ALA A 12 -0.37 -12.80 17.21
N LEU A 13 -1.59 -13.08 17.70
CA LEU A 13 -2.54 -13.94 17.01
C LEU A 13 -3.02 -13.35 15.70
N ALA A 14 -3.36 -12.04 15.67
CA ALA A 14 -3.74 -11.36 14.44
C ALA A 14 -2.59 -11.34 13.45
N PHE A 15 -1.35 -11.10 13.90
CA PHE A 15 -0.16 -11.19 13.05
C PHE A 15 0.02 -12.59 12.49
N ALA A 16 -0.07 -13.62 13.34
CA ALA A 16 0.07 -15.02 12.91
C ALA A 16 -1.01 -15.43 11.89
N LEU A 17 -2.26 -15.04 12.12
CA LEU A 17 -3.37 -15.37 11.22
C LEU A 17 -3.35 -14.61 9.90
N LEU A 18 -2.96 -13.32 9.92
CA LEU A 18 -3.04 -12.47 8.74
C LEU A 18 -1.74 -12.44 7.94
N VAL A 19 -0.58 -12.54 8.60
CA VAL A 19 0.73 -12.38 7.97
C VAL A 19 1.45 -13.71 7.79
N ALA A 20 1.34 -14.63 8.75
CA ALA A 20 2.03 -15.93 8.72
C ALA A 20 1.18 -17.06 8.11
N ASP A 21 -0.04 -16.78 7.65
CA ASP A 21 -0.86 -17.75 6.90
C ASP A 21 -0.08 -18.21 5.65
N PRO A 22 0.00 -19.55 5.39
CA PRO A 22 0.65 -20.11 4.21
C PRO A 22 0.17 -19.51 2.88
N LEU A 23 -1.13 -19.19 2.75
CA LEU A 23 -1.69 -18.54 1.57
C LEU A 23 -1.11 -17.13 1.38
N ASN A 24 -1.01 -16.36 2.45
CA ASN A 24 -0.38 -15.04 2.41
C ASN A 24 1.13 -15.15 2.15
N THR A 25 1.79 -16.18 2.70
CA THR A 25 3.23 -16.41 2.47
C THR A 25 3.52 -16.74 1.00
N LEU A 26 2.66 -17.53 0.34
CA LEU A 26 2.72 -17.76 -1.11
C LEU A 26 2.50 -16.47 -1.90
N TRP A 27 1.57 -15.63 -1.47
CA TRP A 27 1.35 -14.29 -2.05
C TRP A 27 2.57 -13.39 -1.88
N TYR A 28 3.24 -13.42 -0.72
CA TYR A 28 4.48 -12.68 -0.49
C TYR A 28 5.63 -13.16 -1.39
N ALA A 29 5.70 -14.45 -1.66
CA ALA A 29 6.71 -15.02 -2.55
C ALA A 29 6.48 -14.65 -4.03
N THR A 30 5.23 -14.44 -4.43
CA THR A 30 4.86 -14.14 -5.82
C THR A 30 4.69 -12.65 -6.11
N LEU A 31 4.42 -11.82 -5.10
CA LEU A 31 4.13 -10.38 -5.24
C LEU A 31 5.12 -9.52 -4.46
N TYR A 32 6.29 -9.35 -5.02
CA TYR A 32 7.44 -8.59 -4.48
C TYR A 32 7.08 -7.28 -3.76
N THR A 33 6.03 -6.61 -4.17
CA THR A 33 5.71 -5.25 -3.71
C THR A 33 4.57 -5.20 -2.69
N GLU A 34 3.80 -6.28 -2.54
CA GLU A 34 2.69 -6.31 -1.57
C GLU A 34 3.17 -6.60 -0.14
N ALA A 35 4.24 -7.39 0.01
CA ALA A 35 4.79 -7.68 1.33
C ALA A 35 5.24 -6.42 2.10
N PRO A 36 6.02 -5.48 1.50
CA PRO A 36 6.34 -4.21 2.14
C PRO A 36 5.11 -3.37 2.47
N ALA A 37 4.07 -3.38 1.60
CA ALA A 37 2.85 -2.64 1.84
C ALA A 37 2.09 -3.17 3.05
N LEU A 38 1.94 -4.49 3.17
CA LEU A 38 1.28 -5.13 4.31
C LEU A 38 2.04 -4.92 5.62
N LEU A 39 3.37 -5.08 5.59
CA LEU A 39 4.22 -4.76 6.75
C LEU A 39 4.10 -3.29 7.14
N GLY A 40 4.12 -2.39 6.17
CA GLY A 40 3.95 -0.97 6.41
C GLY A 40 2.60 -0.63 7.02
N ALA A 41 1.51 -1.21 6.50
CA ALA A 41 0.17 -1.06 7.05
C ALA A 41 0.10 -1.59 8.48
N TRP A 42 0.68 -2.75 8.73
CA TRP A 42 0.73 -3.36 10.05
C TRP A 42 1.47 -2.50 11.07
N TRP A 43 2.65 -2.00 10.73
CA TRP A 43 3.41 -1.11 11.60
C TRP A 43 2.70 0.21 11.86
N ALA A 44 2.08 0.80 10.83
CA ALA A 44 1.30 2.01 10.98
C ALA A 44 0.09 1.81 11.90
N LEU A 45 -0.64 0.69 11.73
CA LEU A 45 -1.76 0.29 12.60
C LEU A 45 -1.31 0.06 14.04
N LEU A 46 -0.20 -0.65 14.24
CA LEU A 46 0.37 -0.87 15.57
C LEU A 46 0.72 0.45 16.25
N GLY A 47 1.44 1.32 15.55
CA GLY A 47 1.78 2.65 16.05
C GLY A 47 0.54 3.44 16.44
N LEU A 48 -0.48 3.46 15.57
CA LEU A 48 -1.75 4.14 15.80
C LEU A 48 -2.52 3.55 16.98
N ALA A 49 -2.57 2.22 17.11
CA ALA A 49 -3.23 1.54 18.22
C ALA A 49 -2.58 1.88 19.56
N VAL A 50 -1.25 1.86 19.63
CA VAL A 50 -0.51 2.25 20.84
C VAL A 50 -0.76 3.74 21.17
N LEU A 51 -0.77 4.63 20.16
CA LEU A 51 -1.12 6.03 20.36
C LEU A 51 -2.54 6.22 20.89
N ALA A 52 -3.49 5.36 20.46
CA ALA A 52 -4.88 5.43 20.87
C ALA A 52 -5.15 4.83 22.24
N LEU A 53 -4.46 3.77 22.63
CA LEU A 53 -4.81 2.95 23.79
C LEU A 53 -3.91 3.20 25.00
N GLU A 54 -2.62 3.52 24.81
CA GLU A 54 -1.72 3.72 25.92
C GLU A 54 -1.84 5.11 26.57
N PRO A 55 -1.94 5.20 27.90
CA PRO A 55 -2.04 6.51 28.60
C PRO A 55 -0.86 7.43 28.29
N ARG A 56 0.34 6.86 28.15
CA ARG A 56 1.58 7.58 27.83
C ARG A 56 2.28 6.84 26.68
N PRO A 57 1.91 7.14 25.42
CA PRO A 57 2.50 6.46 24.28
C PRO A 57 4.00 6.73 24.22
N SER A 58 4.74 5.66 23.98
CA SER A 58 6.19 5.71 23.84
C SER A 58 6.62 6.35 22.52
N ARG A 59 7.88 6.77 22.43
CA ARG A 59 8.49 7.20 21.16
C ARG A 59 8.43 6.10 20.10
N GLY A 60 8.48 4.82 20.53
CA GLY A 60 8.35 3.66 19.65
C GLY A 60 7.04 3.63 18.86
N ALA A 61 5.93 4.12 19.44
CA ALA A 61 4.66 4.20 18.71
C ALA A 61 4.73 5.15 17.51
N TRP A 62 5.39 6.29 17.68
CA TRP A 62 5.61 7.25 16.59
C TRP A 62 6.60 6.72 15.54
N ILE A 63 7.64 6.01 15.98
CA ILE A 63 8.61 5.36 15.07
C ILE A 63 7.92 4.27 14.24
N ALA A 64 7.07 3.45 14.87
CA ALA A 64 6.29 2.44 14.15
C ALA A 64 5.35 3.06 13.12
N LEU A 65 4.62 4.13 13.49
CA LEU A 65 3.76 4.86 12.57
C LEU A 65 4.55 5.47 11.40
N LEU A 66 5.68 6.14 11.69
CA LEU A 66 6.55 6.77 10.70
C LEU A 66 7.13 5.73 9.72
N GLY A 67 7.70 4.64 10.26
CA GLY A 67 8.27 3.56 9.47
C GLY A 67 7.21 2.85 8.63
N GLY A 68 6.02 2.63 9.21
CA GLY A 68 4.88 2.08 8.50
C GLY A 68 4.42 2.95 7.34
N CYS A 69 4.29 4.27 7.54
CA CYS A 69 3.97 5.22 6.47
C CYS A 69 5.04 5.25 5.38
N ALA A 70 6.32 5.19 5.75
CA ALA A 70 7.43 5.15 4.78
C ALA A 70 7.38 3.88 3.92
N LEU A 71 7.21 2.71 4.52
CA LEU A 71 7.10 1.44 3.81
C LEU A 71 5.89 1.41 2.88
N LEU A 72 4.72 1.86 3.35
CA LEU A 72 3.51 1.96 2.53
C LEU A 72 3.70 2.87 1.32
N GLY A 73 4.24 4.06 1.54
CA GLY A 73 4.45 5.04 0.49
C GLY A 73 5.51 4.62 -0.53
N ALA A 74 6.50 3.81 -0.11
CA ALA A 74 7.55 3.29 -0.98
C ALA A 74 7.16 2.00 -1.72
N ALA A 75 6.16 1.26 -1.23
CA ALA A 75 5.82 -0.05 -1.76
C ALA A 75 5.21 0.01 -3.17
N ARG A 76 4.15 0.82 -3.36
CA ARG A 76 3.47 1.00 -4.65
C ARG A 76 2.73 2.33 -4.73
N VAL A 77 2.64 2.84 -5.95
CA VAL A 77 1.88 4.07 -6.28
C VAL A 77 0.41 3.97 -5.84
N GLN A 78 -0.18 2.79 -5.90
CA GLN A 78 -1.57 2.53 -5.48
C GLN A 78 -1.80 2.81 -3.99
N HIS A 79 -0.77 2.71 -3.17
CA HIS A 79 -0.84 2.90 -1.73
C HIS A 79 -0.43 4.30 -1.24
N LEU A 80 -0.08 5.20 -2.16
CA LEU A 80 0.45 6.54 -1.84
C LEU A 80 -0.45 7.38 -0.94
N LEU A 81 -1.75 7.19 -1.01
CA LEU A 81 -2.71 7.94 -0.18
C LEU A 81 -2.90 7.34 1.22
N LEU A 82 -2.57 6.05 1.41
CA LEU A 82 -2.75 5.38 2.71
C LEU A 82 -1.93 6.02 3.85
N PRO A 83 -0.67 6.41 3.66
CA PRO A 83 0.08 7.15 4.67
C PRO A 83 -0.64 8.42 5.15
N LEU A 84 -1.31 9.16 4.26
CA LEU A 84 -2.08 10.35 4.64
C LEU A 84 -3.29 10.00 5.52
N VAL A 85 -3.95 8.87 5.25
CA VAL A 85 -5.05 8.38 6.10
C VAL A 85 -4.53 8.05 7.50
N PHE A 86 -3.37 7.39 7.62
CA PHE A 86 -2.74 7.13 8.92
C PHE A 86 -2.33 8.40 9.65
N VAL A 87 -1.77 9.37 8.94
CA VAL A 87 -1.42 10.69 9.51
C VAL A 87 -2.65 11.44 10.01
N ALA A 88 -3.74 11.45 9.22
CA ALA A 88 -5.00 12.07 9.63
C ALA A 88 -5.59 11.37 10.87
N SER A 89 -5.57 10.05 10.91
CA SER A 89 -6.01 9.26 12.05
C SER A 89 -5.16 9.56 13.30
N ALA A 90 -3.84 9.63 13.16
CA ALA A 90 -2.93 9.99 14.24
C ALA A 90 -3.16 11.44 14.73
N TRP A 91 -3.48 12.35 13.83
CA TRP A 91 -3.86 13.72 14.18
C TRP A 91 -5.14 13.75 15.02
N LEU A 92 -6.18 12.99 14.64
CA LEU A 92 -7.42 12.86 15.39
C LEU A 92 -7.18 12.28 16.79
N VAL A 93 -6.44 11.16 16.87
CA VAL A 93 -6.06 10.54 18.16
C VAL A 93 -5.27 11.52 19.03
N ARG A 94 -4.27 12.19 18.45
CA ARG A 94 -3.47 13.20 19.15
C ARG A 94 -4.36 14.34 19.67
N ARG A 95 -5.28 14.85 18.86
CA ARG A 95 -6.20 15.92 19.27
C ARG A 95 -7.15 15.47 20.39
N ALA A 96 -7.77 14.31 20.25
CA ALA A 96 -8.69 13.76 21.24
C ALA A 96 -8.00 13.50 22.59
N ARG A 97 -6.76 13.01 22.54
CA ARG A 97 -5.97 12.66 23.75
C ARG A 97 -5.04 13.77 24.23
N ARG A 98 -5.01 14.92 23.58
CA ARG A 98 -4.16 16.07 23.90
C ARG A 98 -2.66 15.72 23.97
N LEU A 99 -2.19 14.81 23.10
CA LEU A 99 -0.79 14.39 23.08
C LEU A 99 0.14 15.51 22.57
N PRO A 100 1.31 15.76 23.21
CA PRO A 100 2.18 16.91 22.88
C PRO A 100 3.00 16.75 21.59
N ALA A 101 3.02 15.57 20.96
CA ALA A 101 3.94 15.19 19.89
C ALA A 101 3.62 15.82 18.51
N ARG A 102 3.63 17.16 18.40
CA ARG A 102 3.44 17.87 17.11
C ARG A 102 4.54 17.56 16.11
N GLY A 103 5.81 17.53 16.57
CA GLY A 103 6.95 17.26 15.71
C GLY A 103 6.91 15.87 15.06
N ALA A 104 6.52 14.85 15.85
CA ALA A 104 6.38 13.49 15.31
C ALA A 104 5.28 13.39 14.26
N LEU A 105 4.15 14.06 14.45
CA LEU A 105 3.07 14.12 13.47
C LEU A 105 3.52 14.83 12.18
N LEU A 106 4.25 15.95 12.31
CA LEU A 106 4.80 16.67 11.16
C LEU A 106 5.82 15.81 10.41
N ALA A 107 6.64 15.02 11.12
CA ALA A 107 7.56 14.07 10.48
C ALA A 107 6.81 12.99 9.68
N CYS A 108 5.74 12.42 10.23
CA CYS A 108 4.90 11.46 9.50
C CYS A 108 4.26 12.09 8.25
N LEU A 109 3.78 13.34 8.35
CA LEU A 109 3.22 14.08 7.22
C LEU A 109 4.29 14.36 6.16
N ALA A 110 5.48 14.79 6.56
CA ALA A 110 6.60 15.06 5.66
C ALA A 110 7.01 13.79 4.89
N VAL A 111 7.06 12.63 5.57
CA VAL A 111 7.34 11.34 4.91
C VAL A 111 6.23 10.99 3.90
N ALA A 112 4.96 11.12 4.28
CA ALA A 112 3.85 10.82 3.39
C ALA A 112 3.89 11.71 2.12
N LEU A 113 4.08 13.02 2.29
CA LEU A 113 4.19 13.96 1.17
C LEU A 113 5.45 13.73 0.34
N GLY A 114 6.57 13.39 0.98
CA GLY A 114 7.83 13.04 0.31
C GLY A 114 7.69 11.81 -0.57
N CYS A 115 7.01 10.76 -0.10
CA CYS A 115 6.70 9.57 -0.91
C CYS A 115 5.83 9.93 -2.13
N ILE A 116 4.82 10.78 -1.95
CA ILE A 116 3.96 11.24 -3.05
C ILE A 116 4.79 12.02 -4.07
N ALA A 117 5.58 12.99 -3.62
CA ALA A 117 6.42 13.80 -4.50
C ALA A 117 7.43 12.94 -5.28
N LEU A 118 8.06 11.97 -4.61
CA LEU A 118 8.98 11.03 -5.25
C LEU A 118 8.29 10.18 -6.31
N ALA A 119 7.11 9.63 -6.00
CA ALA A 119 6.36 8.81 -6.94
C ALA A 119 5.90 9.61 -8.17
N VAL A 120 5.40 10.84 -7.97
CA VAL A 120 5.03 11.75 -9.07
C VAL A 120 6.25 12.06 -9.94
N THR A 121 7.41 12.32 -9.32
CA THR A 121 8.66 12.58 -10.03
C THR A 121 9.13 11.39 -10.84
N ILE A 122 9.07 10.18 -10.27
CA ILE A 122 9.43 8.94 -10.98
C ILE A 122 8.48 8.72 -12.16
N GLN A 123 7.18 8.85 -11.95
CA GLN A 123 6.20 8.66 -13.02
C GLN A 123 6.34 9.69 -14.15
N SER A 124 6.63 10.93 -13.82
CA SER A 124 6.83 11.98 -14.83
C SER A 124 8.09 11.76 -15.67
N ARG A 125 9.15 11.21 -15.06
CA ARG A 125 10.41 10.88 -15.75
C ARG A 125 10.37 9.57 -16.53
N HIS A 126 9.48 8.65 -16.16
CA HIS A 126 9.36 7.32 -16.75
C HIS A 126 7.91 7.02 -17.18
N PRO A 127 7.38 7.72 -18.21
CA PRO A 127 5.99 7.55 -18.65
C PRO A 127 5.69 6.12 -19.14
N THR A 128 6.72 5.38 -19.57
CA THR A 128 6.60 3.97 -20.00
C THR A 128 6.11 3.04 -18.90
N LEU A 129 6.41 3.32 -17.62
CA LEU A 129 5.91 2.51 -16.49
C LEU A 129 4.38 2.62 -16.36
N GLY A 130 3.83 3.82 -16.53
CA GLY A 130 2.39 4.03 -16.52
C GLY A 130 1.69 3.39 -17.73
N HIS A 131 2.36 3.33 -18.87
CA HIS A 131 1.87 2.63 -20.07
C HIS A 131 1.82 1.12 -19.87
N ALA A 132 2.90 0.51 -19.38
CA ALA A 132 2.97 -0.91 -19.10
C ALA A 132 1.86 -1.36 -18.13
N ASN A 133 1.67 -0.63 -17.02
CA ASN A 133 0.62 -0.94 -16.06
C ASN A 133 -0.80 -0.83 -16.66
N ARG A 134 -1.05 0.15 -17.54
CA ARG A 134 -2.33 0.28 -18.24
C ARG A 134 -2.57 -0.87 -19.19
N ILE A 135 -1.56 -1.25 -19.96
CA ILE A 135 -1.64 -2.40 -20.87
C ILE A 135 -1.92 -3.67 -20.09
N ASP A 136 -1.16 -3.96 -19.04
CA ASP A 136 -1.37 -5.16 -18.22
C ASP A 136 -2.75 -5.17 -17.56
N THR A 137 -3.26 -4.02 -17.11
CA THR A 137 -4.61 -3.93 -16.53
C THR A 137 -5.68 -4.16 -17.57
N VAL A 138 -5.62 -3.47 -18.72
CA VAL A 138 -6.66 -3.54 -19.75
C VAL A 138 -6.65 -4.91 -20.44
N PHE A 139 -5.50 -5.36 -20.91
CA PHE A 139 -5.41 -6.58 -21.73
C PHE A 139 -5.21 -7.85 -20.87
N GLY A 140 -4.61 -7.75 -19.71
CA GLY A 140 -4.38 -8.87 -18.80
C GLY A 140 -5.53 -9.17 -17.85
N ALA A 141 -6.36 -8.17 -17.52
CA ALA A 141 -7.42 -8.36 -16.53
C ALA A 141 -8.80 -7.91 -17.01
N VAL A 142 -8.94 -6.69 -17.53
CA VAL A 142 -10.26 -6.09 -17.79
C VAL A 142 -10.93 -6.69 -19.00
N LEU A 143 -10.25 -6.75 -20.15
CA LEU A 143 -10.81 -7.34 -21.37
C LEU A 143 -11.11 -8.85 -21.22
N PRO A 144 -10.20 -9.68 -20.66
CA PRO A 144 -10.49 -11.10 -20.45
C PRO A 144 -11.68 -11.38 -19.52
N ALA A 145 -11.93 -10.49 -18.54
CA ALA A 145 -13.03 -10.62 -17.60
C ALA A 145 -14.35 -10.02 -18.09
N ALA A 146 -14.35 -9.31 -19.21
CA ALA A 146 -15.54 -8.68 -19.74
C ALA A 146 -16.53 -9.70 -20.31
N ARG A 147 -17.83 -9.49 -20.10
CA ARG A 147 -18.89 -10.31 -20.74
C ARG A 147 -18.88 -10.23 -22.25
N ASP A 148 -18.57 -9.05 -22.78
CA ASP A 148 -18.41 -8.79 -24.20
C ASP A 148 -17.12 -7.97 -24.41
N PRO A 149 -16.00 -8.66 -24.63
CA PRO A 149 -14.71 -7.99 -24.85
C PRO A 149 -14.70 -7.11 -26.09
N ALA A 150 -15.45 -7.50 -27.15
CA ALA A 150 -15.48 -6.74 -28.40
C ALA A 150 -16.18 -5.39 -28.22
N ALA A 151 -17.37 -5.38 -27.60
CA ALA A 151 -18.08 -4.15 -27.29
C ALA A 151 -17.30 -3.26 -26.33
N LEU A 152 -16.62 -3.85 -25.33
CA LEU A 152 -15.78 -3.08 -24.42
C LEU A 152 -14.57 -2.46 -25.12
N ARG A 153 -13.93 -3.22 -26.02
CA ARG A 153 -12.82 -2.73 -26.83
C ARG A 153 -13.22 -1.53 -27.68
N GLU A 154 -14.35 -1.62 -28.37
CA GLU A 154 -14.90 -0.51 -29.17
C GLU A 154 -15.16 0.73 -28.31
N ARG A 155 -15.77 0.55 -27.14
CA ARG A 155 -16.01 1.64 -26.18
C ARG A 155 -14.73 2.29 -25.65
N LEU A 156 -13.63 1.52 -25.55
CA LEU A 156 -12.32 2.01 -25.15
C LEU A 156 -11.52 2.63 -26.30
N GLY A 157 -12.06 2.59 -27.54
CA GLY A 157 -11.39 3.10 -28.73
C GLY A 157 -10.12 2.32 -29.11
N LEU A 158 -10.08 1.02 -28.79
CA LEU A 158 -8.93 0.16 -29.09
C LEU A 158 -9.07 -0.48 -30.47
N GLU A 159 -7.99 -0.47 -31.24
CA GLU A 159 -7.95 -1.08 -32.57
C GLU A 159 -8.06 -2.61 -32.50
N PRO A 160 -8.65 -3.27 -33.54
CA PRO A 160 -8.74 -4.74 -33.60
C PRO A 160 -7.38 -5.46 -33.51
N ALA A 161 -6.31 -4.84 -34.00
CA ALA A 161 -4.95 -5.37 -33.89
C ALA A 161 -4.48 -5.56 -32.44
N CYS A 162 -5.14 -4.90 -31.48
CA CYS A 162 -4.86 -5.09 -30.07
C CYS A 162 -5.36 -6.42 -29.49
N ASP A 163 -6.13 -7.22 -30.22
CA ASP A 163 -6.62 -8.53 -29.76
C ASP A 163 -5.48 -9.52 -29.47
N GLU A 164 -4.36 -9.40 -30.16
CA GLU A 164 -3.15 -10.18 -29.87
C GLU A 164 -2.54 -9.88 -28.50
N LEU A 165 -2.91 -8.75 -27.89
CA LEU A 165 -2.45 -8.35 -26.57
C LEU A 165 -3.30 -8.94 -25.43
N VAL A 166 -4.48 -9.46 -25.73
CA VAL A 166 -5.36 -10.07 -24.73
C VAL A 166 -4.67 -11.30 -24.14
N HIS A 167 -4.69 -11.42 -22.81
CA HIS A 167 -3.93 -12.40 -22.03
C HIS A 167 -2.40 -12.27 -22.11
N THR A 168 -1.87 -11.17 -22.67
CA THR A 168 -0.43 -10.95 -22.67
C THR A 168 -0.03 -10.04 -21.49
N ASN A 169 1.16 -10.27 -20.96
CA ASN A 169 1.79 -9.41 -19.99
C ASN A 169 2.92 -8.63 -20.68
N TRP A 170 2.94 -7.32 -20.55
CA TRP A 170 3.94 -6.44 -21.15
C TRP A 170 5.37 -6.90 -20.85
N TYR A 171 5.62 -7.32 -19.62
CA TYR A 171 6.96 -7.76 -19.19
C TYR A 171 7.40 -9.09 -19.80
N LEU A 172 6.45 -9.98 -20.12
CA LEU A 172 6.73 -11.27 -20.75
C LEU A 172 7.00 -11.14 -22.26
N ARG A 173 6.44 -10.11 -22.89
CA ARG A 173 6.60 -9.89 -24.34
C ARG A 173 7.96 -9.30 -24.70
N ARG A 174 8.53 -8.46 -23.82
CA ARG A 174 9.82 -7.79 -24.03
C ARG A 174 11.05 -8.72 -24.01
N GLY A 175 10.88 -9.98 -23.64
CA GLY A 175 11.95 -10.99 -23.62
C GLY A 175 11.93 -11.96 -24.80
N ARG A 176 11.12 -11.69 -25.86
CA ARG A 176 11.01 -12.54 -27.05
C ARG A 176 11.52 -11.90 -28.34
N ASP A 177 11.94 -10.65 -28.29
CA ASP A 177 12.66 -9.92 -29.32
C ASP A 177 14.15 -9.86 -28.94
#